data_9018b9521f8e52b22a140176e4463d4a
#
_entry.id   9018b9521f8e52b22a140176e4463d4a
#
_cell.length_a   1.000
_cell.length_b   1.000
_cell.length_c   1.000
_cell.angle_alpha   90.00
_cell.angle_beta   90.00
_cell.angle_gamma   90.00
#
_symmetry.space_group_name_H-M   'P 1'
#
loop_
_entity.id
_entity.type
_entity.pdbx_description
1 polymer ?
#
loop_
_entity_poly.entity_id
_entity_poly.type
_entity_poly.pdbx_seq_one_letter_code
_entity_poly.pdbx_strand_id
1 'polypeptide(L)'
;MRESKLYSEDQLKAFVDIDETICFYEDKRIYELAIPNIDNINKINKLKKEGWNITYYTARGGASKIDYTELTTNQLNEWGCIFDNLVVGHKEDITLPTK
;
A
#
# COMPACT_ATOMS: atom_id res chain seq x y z
N MET A 1 13.36 -3.14 24.19
CA MET A 1 12.97 -2.82 24.29
C MET A 1 12.24 -2.33 24.73
N ARG A 2 12.05 -2.34 25.17
CA ARG A 2 11.48 -1.65 25.88
C ARG A 2 10.63 -0.72 25.29
N GLU A 3 11.08 -0.01 24.58
CA GLU A 3 10.36 0.94 23.90
C GLU A 3 9.20 0.38 23.19
N SER A 4 9.32 -0.74 22.65
CA SER A 4 8.24 -1.28 21.86
C SER A 4 6.96 -1.32 22.66
N LYS A 5 7.07 -1.51 23.93
CA LYS A 5 5.90 -1.51 24.70
C LYS A 5 5.34 -0.16 24.82
N LEU A 6 6.17 0.79 24.98
CA LEU A 6 5.73 2.14 25.12
C LEU A 6 4.98 2.58 23.90
N TYR A 7 5.33 2.08 22.76
CA TYR A 7 4.70 2.52 21.54
C TYR A 7 3.58 1.67 21.02
N SER A 8 3.20 0.66 21.74
CA SER A 8 2.18 -0.22 21.21
C SER A 8 0.88 0.53 20.90
N GLU A 9 0.53 1.53 21.68
CA GLU A 9 -0.68 2.26 21.42
C GLU A 9 -0.46 3.37 20.43
N ASP A 10 0.79 3.75 20.26
CA ASP A 10 1.12 4.80 19.33
C ASP A 10 1.86 4.24 18.15
N GLN A 11 1.47 3.06 17.71
CA GLN A 11 2.15 2.44 16.60
C GLN A 11 2.25 3.39 15.42
N LEU A 12 3.43 3.46 14.83
CA LEU A 12 3.64 4.31 13.67
C LEU A 12 2.87 3.74 12.50
N LYS A 13 2.33 4.60 11.69
CA LYS A 13 1.52 4.19 10.54
C LYS A 13 2.05 4.82 9.28
N ALA A 14 2.11 4.05 8.22
CA ALA A 14 2.53 4.54 6.92
C ALA A 14 1.41 4.26 5.93
N PHE A 15 1.03 5.28 5.16
CA PHE A 15 0.02 5.16 4.12
C PHE A 15 0.73 5.30 2.79
N VAL A 16 0.75 4.26 2.00
CA VAL A 16 1.58 4.17 0.83
C VAL A 16 0.74 4.02 -0.43
N ASP A 17 0.90 4.96 -1.35
CA ASP A 17 0.21 4.91 -2.63
C ASP A 17 0.82 3.76 -3.43
N ILE A 18 0.01 3.08 -4.19
CA ILE A 18 0.47 1.94 -4.96
C ILE A 18 1.06 2.38 -6.31
N ASP A 19 0.23 2.99 -7.15
CA ASP A 19 0.66 3.32 -8.51
C ASP A 19 1.69 4.43 -8.51
N GLU A 20 2.79 4.22 -9.22
CA GLU A 20 3.91 5.14 -9.32
C GLU A 20 4.70 5.27 -8.03
N THR A 21 4.45 4.40 -7.06
CA THR A 21 5.22 4.37 -5.83
C THR A 21 5.87 3.00 -5.65
N ILE A 22 5.08 1.93 -5.63
CA ILE A 22 5.65 0.59 -5.52
C ILE A 22 5.52 -0.16 -6.83
N CYS A 23 4.97 0.47 -7.85
CA CYS A 23 4.94 -0.12 -9.19
C CYS A 23 4.94 1.02 -10.19
N PHE A 24 5.21 0.70 -11.43
CA PHE A 24 5.22 1.70 -12.50
C PHE A 24 4.75 1.05 -13.79
N TYR A 25 4.59 1.87 -14.83
CA TYR A 25 4.08 1.40 -16.11
C TYR A 25 4.99 1.89 -17.22
N GLU A 26 5.25 1.04 -18.19
CA GLU A 26 6.13 1.41 -19.29
C GLU A 26 5.48 2.41 -20.24
N ASP A 27 4.22 2.25 -20.47
CA ASP A 27 3.54 3.09 -21.42
C ASP A 27 2.23 3.58 -20.85
N LYS A 28 1.17 2.82 -21.03
CA LYS A 28 -0.12 3.21 -20.52
C LYS A 28 -0.36 2.59 -19.16
N ARG A 29 -1.15 3.26 -18.35
CA ARG A 29 -1.46 2.73 -17.04
C ARG A 29 -2.53 1.67 -17.16
N ILE A 30 -2.10 0.47 -17.51
CA ILE A 30 -2.97 -0.69 -17.54
C ILE A 30 -2.63 -1.49 -16.30
N TYR A 31 -3.55 -1.53 -15.35
CA TYR A 31 -3.24 -2.08 -14.03
C TYR A 31 -2.70 -3.50 -14.07
N GLU A 32 -3.20 -4.31 -14.98
CA GLU A 32 -2.73 -5.68 -15.10
C GLU A 32 -1.27 -5.79 -15.51
N LEU A 33 -0.74 -4.72 -16.09
CA LEU A 33 0.63 -4.71 -16.57
C LEU A 33 1.59 -3.94 -15.67
N ALA A 34 1.18 -3.63 -14.46
CA ALA A 34 2.01 -2.90 -13.54
C ALA A 34 3.30 -3.68 -13.25
N ILE A 35 4.41 -2.98 -13.21
CA ILE A 35 5.70 -3.58 -12.95
C ILE A 35 6.15 -3.19 -11.54
N PRO A 36 6.46 -4.16 -10.69
CA PRO A 36 6.79 -3.84 -9.31
C PRO A 36 8.14 -3.12 -9.17
N ASN A 37 8.16 -2.15 -8.29
CA ASN A 37 9.38 -1.46 -7.94
C ASN A 37 9.92 -2.16 -6.69
N ILE A 38 10.75 -3.15 -6.91
CA ILE A 38 11.21 -4.02 -5.84
C ILE A 38 11.98 -3.26 -4.75
N ASP A 39 12.77 -2.28 -5.14
CA ASP A 39 13.51 -1.52 -4.15
C ASP A 39 12.58 -0.81 -3.19
N ASN A 40 11.53 -0.19 -3.70
CA ASN A 40 10.61 0.52 -2.84
C ASN A 40 9.78 -0.45 -2.01
N ILE A 41 9.39 -1.57 -2.60
CA ILE A 41 8.65 -2.57 -1.85
C ILE A 41 9.49 -3.07 -0.68
N ASN A 42 10.78 -3.30 -0.91
CA ASN A 42 11.65 -3.75 0.16
C ASN A 42 11.77 -2.72 1.27
N LYS A 43 11.80 -1.44 0.91
CA LYS A 43 11.87 -0.39 1.91
C LYS A 43 10.62 -0.38 2.79
N ILE A 44 9.46 -0.55 2.17
CA ILE A 44 8.22 -0.57 2.93
C ILE A 44 8.13 -1.81 3.80
N ASN A 45 8.54 -2.96 3.25
CA ASN A 45 8.54 -4.20 4.03
C ASN A 45 9.46 -4.09 5.25
N LYS A 46 10.54 -3.32 5.10
CA LYS A 46 11.44 -3.14 6.22
C LYS A 46 10.75 -2.36 7.32
N LEU A 47 9.98 -1.34 6.96
CA LEU A 47 9.22 -0.59 7.95
C LEU A 47 8.26 -1.53 8.67
N LYS A 48 7.63 -2.43 7.94
CA LYS A 48 6.71 -3.36 8.55
C LYS A 48 7.43 -4.22 9.59
N LYS A 49 8.62 -4.68 9.26
CA LYS A 49 9.39 -5.49 10.21
C LYS A 49 9.79 -4.69 11.43
N GLU A 50 9.89 -3.38 11.29
CA GLU A 50 10.25 -2.52 12.40
C GLU A 50 9.04 -2.12 13.24
N GLY A 51 7.88 -2.68 12.96
CA GLY A 51 6.72 -2.44 13.78
C GLY A 51 5.71 -1.44 13.25
N TRP A 52 5.93 -0.92 12.06
CA TRP A 52 5.00 0.03 11.48
C TRP A 52 3.73 -0.66 10.99
N ASN A 53 2.63 0.06 11.06
CA ASN A 53 1.38 -0.40 10.49
C ASN A 53 1.33 0.15 9.07
N ILE A 54 1.23 -0.73 8.08
CA ILE A 54 1.30 -0.35 6.68
C ILE A 54 -0.07 -0.44 6.03
N THR A 55 -0.50 0.66 5.43
CA THR A 55 -1.73 0.68 4.65
C THR A 55 -1.37 1.06 3.22
N TYR A 56 -1.66 0.19 2.28
CA TYR A 56 -1.51 0.51 0.87
C TYR A 56 -2.84 1.03 0.37
N TYR A 57 -2.82 2.03 -0.49
CA TYR A 57 -4.05 2.56 -1.04
C TYR A 57 -3.88 2.92 -2.52
N THR A 58 -4.98 2.96 -3.22
CA THR A 58 -4.97 3.30 -4.63
C THR A 58 -6.36 3.76 -5.04
N ALA A 59 -6.37 4.63 -6.04
CA ALA A 59 -7.64 5.12 -6.57
C ALA A 59 -8.15 4.25 -7.70
N ARG A 60 -7.51 3.09 -7.95
CA ARG A 60 -7.94 2.21 -9.03
C ARG A 60 -9.43 1.93 -8.94
N GLY A 61 -10.14 2.17 -10.01
CA GLY A 61 -11.56 1.89 -10.06
C GLY A 61 -12.47 2.94 -9.47
N GLY A 62 -11.90 3.98 -8.85
CA GLY A 62 -12.74 5.00 -8.23
C GLY A 62 -13.62 5.71 -9.24
N ALA A 63 -13.04 6.10 -10.35
CA ALA A 63 -13.78 6.82 -11.37
C ALA A 63 -14.59 5.89 -12.26
N SER A 64 -14.03 4.74 -12.60
CA SER A 64 -14.69 3.81 -13.51
C SER A 64 -15.72 2.93 -12.85
N LYS A 65 -15.70 2.88 -11.53
CA LYS A 65 -16.58 2.03 -10.75
C LYS A 65 -16.32 0.55 -10.96
N ILE A 66 -15.16 0.19 -11.46
CA ILE A 66 -14.76 -1.19 -11.60
C ILE A 66 -14.03 -1.56 -10.32
N ASP A 67 -14.36 -2.71 -9.76
CA ASP A 67 -13.73 -3.14 -8.53
C ASP A 67 -12.41 -3.84 -8.80
N TYR A 68 -11.32 -3.17 -8.48
CA TYR A 68 -9.98 -3.73 -8.69
C TYR A 68 -9.37 -4.31 -7.42
N THR A 69 -10.20 -4.59 -6.43
CA THR A 69 -9.68 -5.10 -5.16
C THR A 69 -8.95 -6.43 -5.32
N GLU A 70 -9.56 -7.35 -6.05
CA GLU A 70 -8.94 -8.66 -6.20
C GLU A 70 -7.65 -8.59 -6.99
N LEU A 71 -7.65 -7.86 -8.10
CA LEU A 71 -6.44 -7.72 -8.89
C LEU A 71 -5.32 -7.09 -8.06
N THR A 72 -5.65 -6.03 -7.33
CA THR A 72 -4.66 -5.32 -6.54
C THR A 72 -4.11 -6.21 -5.43
N THR A 73 -5.00 -6.93 -4.74
CA THR A 73 -4.56 -7.82 -3.68
C THR A 73 -3.62 -8.88 -4.22
N ASN A 74 -3.97 -9.47 -5.36
CA ASN A 74 -3.12 -10.49 -5.95
C ASN A 74 -1.76 -9.94 -6.35
N GLN A 75 -1.72 -8.71 -6.87
CA GLN A 75 -0.46 -8.10 -7.24
C GLN A 75 0.42 -7.87 -6.02
N LEU A 76 -0.15 -7.31 -4.95
CA LEU A 76 0.64 -7.06 -3.75
C LEU A 76 1.21 -8.36 -3.20
N ASN A 77 0.42 -9.41 -3.19
CA ASN A 77 0.88 -10.69 -2.71
C ASN A 77 1.97 -11.27 -3.60
N GLU A 78 1.77 -11.15 -4.89
CA GLU A 78 2.73 -11.66 -5.86
C GLU A 78 4.05 -10.91 -5.76
N TRP A 79 4.00 -9.63 -5.48
CA TRP A 79 5.20 -8.81 -5.37
C TRP A 79 5.87 -8.92 -4.01
N GLY A 80 5.32 -9.71 -3.11
CA GLY A 80 5.91 -9.90 -1.81
C GLY A 80 5.68 -8.77 -0.82
N CYS A 81 4.66 -7.98 -1.04
CA CYS A 81 4.35 -6.88 -0.13
C CYS A 81 3.75 -7.41 1.15
N ILE A 82 4.18 -6.86 2.28
CA ILE A 82 3.66 -7.22 3.58
C ILE A 82 2.96 -5.99 4.13
N PHE A 83 1.69 -6.12 4.45
CA PHE A 83 0.94 -4.94 4.87
C PHE A 83 -0.21 -5.33 5.80
N ASP A 84 -0.78 -4.31 6.44
CA ASP A 84 -1.90 -4.52 7.37
C ASP A 84 -3.23 -4.21 6.75
N ASN A 85 -3.29 -3.19 5.90
CA ASN A 85 -4.55 -2.77 5.30
C ASN A 85 -4.40 -2.42 3.84
N LEU A 86 -5.49 -2.54 3.10
CA LEU A 86 -5.51 -2.17 1.69
C LEU A 86 -6.82 -1.43 1.42
N VAL A 87 -6.72 -0.26 0.79
CA VAL A 87 -7.89 0.53 0.44
C VAL A 87 -7.87 0.75 -1.07
N VAL A 88 -8.89 0.31 -1.76
CA VAL A 88 -8.95 0.37 -3.21
C VAL A 88 -10.16 1.18 -3.66
N GLY A 89 -9.93 2.14 -4.55
CA GLY A 89 -11.03 2.82 -5.22
C GLY A 89 -11.67 3.98 -4.49
N HIS A 90 -11.24 4.28 -3.27
CA HIS A 90 -11.85 5.33 -2.49
C HIS A 90 -10.80 6.23 -1.91
N LYS A 91 -10.11 6.93 -2.79
CA LYS A 91 -9.02 7.76 -2.38
C LYS A 91 -9.36 8.76 -1.29
N GLU A 92 -10.51 9.34 -1.38
CA GLU A 92 -10.87 10.33 -0.39
C GLU A 92 -11.04 9.71 0.99
N ASP A 93 -11.22 8.42 1.07
CA ASP A 93 -11.37 7.80 2.37
C ASP A 93 -10.07 7.66 3.11
N ILE A 94 -8.98 7.99 2.43
CA ILE A 94 -7.67 7.83 3.03
C ILE A 94 -7.26 9.02 3.83
N THR A 95 -8.06 9.99 3.88
CA THR A 95 -7.68 11.18 4.58
C THR A 95 -7.71 11.01 6.04
N LEU A 96 -8.37 9.99 6.46
CA LEU A 96 -8.43 9.81 7.80
C LEU A 96 -7.25 9.99 8.60
N PRO A 97 -6.17 9.59 8.22
CA PRO A 97 -5.01 9.63 9.06
C PRO A 97 -4.73 11.00 9.55
N THR A 98 -5.21 11.92 8.90
CA THR A 98 -4.90 13.24 9.29
C THR A 98 -5.65 13.62 10.46
N LYS A 99 -6.53 12.88 10.81
CA LYS A 99 -7.24 13.33 11.84
C LYS A 99 -6.87 12.85 12.95
#